data_a5acf63ce1b8b87e7e330375f6b7a62a
#
_entry.id   a5acf63ce1b8b87e7e330375f6b7a62a
#
_cell.length_a   1.000
_cell.length_b   1.000
_cell.length_c   1.000
_cell.angle_alpha   90.00
_cell.angle_beta   90.00
_cell.angle_gamma   90.00
#
_symmetry.space_group_name_H-M   'P 1'
#
loop_
_entity.id
_entity.type
_entity.pdbx_description
1 polymer ?
#
loop_
_entity_poly.entity_id
_entity_poly.type
_entity_poly.pdbx_seq_one_letter_code
_entity_poly.pdbx_strand_id
1 'polypeptide(L)'
;DLRDLKGDIAISSAILDDIERITITGETVLTIENLTTFHSTYYKDAFVIYLGGFHNAIRRNFIKKIADQNPTITFLHFGDIDAGGFYILEHLIKKTGISFKPFMMDVETLEKYRGSTKSLTENDRKRLNRLEKTRFNEVISYMLEHNCKLEQEAIKLA
;
A
#
# COMPACT_ATOMS: atom_id res chain seq x y z
N ASP A 1 -25.91 -1.36 0.68
CA ASP A 1 -24.80 -2.27 0.43
C ASP A 1 -23.83 -1.63 -0.56
N LEU A 2 -22.55 -1.54 -0.19
CA LEU A 2 -21.55 -0.87 -1.03
C LEU A 2 -21.23 -1.64 -2.33
N ARG A 3 -21.59 -2.93 -2.39
CA ARG A 3 -21.38 -3.78 -3.58
C ARG A 3 -22.19 -3.33 -4.80
N ASP A 4 -23.29 -2.63 -4.56
CA ASP A 4 -24.20 -2.17 -5.63
C ASP A 4 -23.79 -0.81 -6.20
N LEU A 5 -22.79 -0.16 -5.59
CA LEU A 5 -22.30 1.14 -6.02
C LEU A 5 -21.20 0.98 -7.06
N LYS A 6 -21.32 1.77 -8.11
CA LYS A 6 -20.29 1.86 -9.16
C LYS A 6 -19.46 3.11 -8.91
N GLY A 7 -18.17 2.91 -8.65
CA GLY A 7 -17.20 3.99 -8.43
C GLY A 7 -16.77 4.15 -6.97
N ASP A 8 -15.98 5.17 -6.73
CA ASP A 8 -15.34 5.42 -5.45
C ASP A 8 -16.30 6.09 -4.45
N ILE A 9 -16.09 5.82 -3.17
CA ILE A 9 -16.87 6.41 -2.09
C ILE A 9 -15.91 7.17 -1.16
N ALA A 10 -16.23 8.42 -0.89
CA ALA A 10 -15.58 9.19 0.14
C ALA A 10 -16.42 9.15 1.43
N ILE A 11 -15.79 8.74 2.53
CA ILE A 11 -16.38 8.72 3.86
C ILE A 11 -15.75 9.82 4.69
N SER A 12 -16.57 10.71 5.24
CA SER A 12 -16.09 11.74 6.16
C SER A 12 -15.53 11.13 7.44
N SER A 13 -14.42 11.67 7.92
CA SER A 13 -13.85 11.25 9.21
C SER A 13 -14.81 11.45 10.38
N ALA A 14 -15.74 12.39 10.26
CA ALA A 14 -16.73 12.67 11.31
C ALA A 14 -17.72 11.52 11.55
N ILE A 15 -17.94 10.65 10.56
CA ILE A 15 -18.87 9.53 10.67
C ILE A 15 -18.21 8.17 10.83
N LEU A 16 -16.87 8.11 10.82
CA LEU A 16 -16.17 6.82 10.94
C LEU A 16 -16.39 6.13 12.28
N ASP A 17 -16.56 6.91 13.34
CA ASP A 17 -16.83 6.37 14.68
C ASP A 17 -18.27 5.85 14.80
N ASP A 18 -19.22 6.39 14.03
CA ASP A 18 -20.62 5.97 13.99
C ASP A 18 -20.83 4.67 13.19
N ILE A 19 -19.84 4.24 12.41
CA ILE A 19 -19.90 2.98 11.68
C ILE A 19 -19.69 1.82 12.66
N GLU A 20 -20.77 1.17 13.05
CA GLU A 20 -20.72 0.08 14.03
C GLU A 20 -20.08 -1.18 13.44
N ARG A 21 -20.39 -1.51 12.20
CA ARG A 21 -19.96 -2.77 11.56
C ARG A 21 -19.48 -2.58 10.13
N ILE A 22 -18.35 -3.21 9.84
CA ILE A 22 -17.76 -3.28 8.50
C ILE A 22 -17.57 -4.76 8.16
N THR A 23 -18.33 -5.27 7.22
CA THR A 23 -18.21 -6.65 6.73
C THR A 23 -17.62 -6.62 5.34
N ILE A 24 -16.47 -7.23 5.17
CA ILE A 24 -15.79 -7.39 3.87
C ILE A 24 -16.23 -8.74 3.28
N THR A 25 -16.70 -8.75 2.05
CA THR A 25 -17.14 -9.96 1.36
C THR A 25 -16.06 -10.63 0.53
N GLY A 26 -14.98 -9.92 0.21
CA GLY A 26 -13.79 -10.47 -0.43
C GLY A 26 -12.79 -11.03 0.58
N GLU A 27 -11.66 -11.50 0.09
CA GLU A 27 -10.59 -12.08 0.91
C GLU A 27 -9.45 -11.10 1.19
N THR A 28 -9.50 -9.90 0.59
CA THR A 28 -8.39 -8.96 0.57
C THR A 28 -8.83 -7.53 0.85
N VAL A 29 -8.05 -6.84 1.65
CA VAL A 29 -8.04 -5.37 1.76
C VAL A 29 -6.75 -4.89 1.11
N LEU A 30 -6.85 -4.03 0.10
CA LEU A 30 -5.73 -3.43 -0.60
C LEU A 30 -5.68 -1.93 -0.29
N THR A 31 -4.61 -1.47 0.34
CA THR A 31 -4.36 -0.04 0.52
C THR A 31 -3.49 0.49 -0.61
N ILE A 32 -3.87 1.63 -1.19
CA ILE A 32 -3.17 2.28 -2.31
C ILE A 32 -2.72 3.68 -1.90
N GLU A 33 -1.48 4.00 -2.20
CA GLU A 33 -0.86 5.26 -1.81
C GLU A 33 -1.21 6.41 -2.76
N ASN A 34 -1.19 6.16 -4.06
CA ASN A 34 -1.39 7.15 -5.11
C ASN A 34 -2.87 7.24 -5.54
N LEU A 35 -3.41 8.46 -5.64
CA LEU A 35 -4.81 8.69 -5.99
C LEU A 35 -5.12 8.30 -7.45
N THR A 36 -4.23 8.59 -8.38
CA THR A 36 -4.41 8.22 -9.80
C THR A 36 -4.46 6.70 -9.95
N THR A 37 -3.58 6.00 -9.27
CA THR A 37 -3.57 4.54 -9.24
C THR A 37 -4.85 3.99 -8.58
N PHE A 38 -5.30 4.59 -7.48
CA PHE A 38 -6.55 4.20 -6.82
C PHE A 38 -7.75 4.28 -7.78
N HIS A 39 -7.92 5.38 -8.51
CA HIS A 39 -9.02 5.55 -9.48
C HIS A 39 -8.92 4.63 -10.70
N SER A 40 -7.72 4.20 -11.07
CA SER A 40 -7.50 3.29 -12.21
C SER A 40 -7.45 1.81 -11.82
N THR A 41 -7.46 1.52 -10.52
CA THR A 41 -7.36 0.15 -10.01
C THR A 41 -8.73 -0.48 -9.90
N TYR A 42 -8.92 -1.57 -10.66
CA TYR A 42 -10.02 -2.50 -10.44
C TYR A 42 -9.46 -3.84 -9.98
N TYR A 43 -9.63 -4.14 -8.70
CA TYR A 43 -9.23 -5.43 -8.13
C TYR A 43 -10.50 -6.15 -7.67
N LYS A 44 -10.95 -7.12 -8.48
CA LYS A 44 -12.29 -7.71 -8.41
C LYS A 44 -12.72 -8.21 -7.02
N ASP A 45 -11.80 -8.77 -6.26
CA ASP A 45 -12.10 -9.43 -4.98
C ASP A 45 -11.46 -8.73 -3.78
N ALA A 46 -11.13 -7.43 -3.92
CA ALA A 46 -10.55 -6.64 -2.84
C ALA A 46 -11.43 -5.46 -2.44
N PHE A 47 -11.40 -5.16 -1.15
CA PHE A 47 -11.85 -3.88 -0.62
C PHE A 47 -10.66 -2.89 -0.70
N VAL A 48 -10.76 -1.93 -1.62
CA VAL A 48 -9.65 -1.01 -1.90
C VAL A 48 -9.79 0.26 -1.09
N ILE A 49 -8.70 0.68 -0.44
CA ILE A 49 -8.66 1.89 0.41
C ILE A 49 -7.57 2.83 -0.11
N TYR A 50 -7.95 4.06 -0.45
CA TYR A 50 -6.97 5.11 -0.70
C TYR A 50 -6.32 5.58 0.60
N LEU A 51 -5.01 5.39 0.71
CA LEU A 51 -4.25 5.73 1.91
C LEU A 51 -3.69 7.15 1.88
N GLY A 52 -3.28 7.64 0.72
CA GLY A 52 -2.78 9.01 0.52
C GLY A 52 -1.44 9.28 1.19
N GLY A 53 -0.42 8.50 0.90
CA GLY A 53 0.91 8.66 1.46
C GLY A 53 0.97 8.41 2.97
N PHE A 54 1.66 9.25 3.75
CA PHE A 54 1.71 9.10 5.20
C PHE A 54 0.33 9.23 5.83
N HIS A 55 -0.20 8.11 6.30
CA HIS A 55 -1.53 7.96 6.87
C HIS A 55 -1.63 8.59 8.28
N ASN A 56 -2.74 9.26 8.56
CA ASN A 56 -3.06 9.81 9.86
C ASN A 56 -3.67 8.76 10.83
N ALA A 57 -3.92 9.17 12.06
CA ALA A 57 -4.50 8.29 13.08
C ALA A 57 -5.91 7.80 12.71
N ILE A 58 -6.72 8.65 12.08
CA ILE A 58 -8.10 8.34 11.70
C ILE A 58 -8.13 7.18 10.69
N ARG A 59 -7.31 7.26 9.63
CA ARG A 59 -7.21 6.18 8.64
C ARG A 59 -6.72 4.87 9.26
N ARG A 60 -5.73 4.94 10.15
CA ARG A 60 -5.24 3.75 10.87
C ARG A 60 -6.30 3.11 11.76
N ASN A 61 -7.06 3.92 12.48
CA ASN A 61 -8.15 3.41 13.34
C ASN A 61 -9.24 2.74 12.51
N PHE A 62 -9.59 3.31 11.36
CA PHE A 62 -10.53 2.70 10.42
C PHE A 62 -10.02 1.33 9.91
N ILE A 63 -8.76 1.25 9.50
CA ILE A 63 -8.13 -0.01 9.06
C ILE A 63 -8.09 -1.04 10.20
N LYS A 64 -7.77 -0.64 11.43
CA LYS A 64 -7.82 -1.52 12.60
C LYS A 64 -9.23 -2.05 12.84
N LYS A 65 -10.25 -1.19 12.78
CA LYS A 65 -11.66 -1.60 12.93
C LYS A 65 -12.05 -2.65 11.88
N ILE A 66 -11.58 -2.50 10.64
CA ILE A 66 -11.78 -3.51 9.58
C ILE A 66 -11.11 -4.82 9.98
N ALA A 67 -9.85 -4.78 10.40
CA ALA A 67 -9.10 -5.99 10.76
C ALA A 67 -9.74 -6.74 11.95
N ASP A 68 -10.13 -6.02 12.99
CA ASP A 68 -10.76 -6.59 14.18
C ASP A 68 -12.09 -7.30 13.86
N GLN A 69 -12.83 -6.77 12.89
CA GLN A 69 -14.13 -7.32 12.49
C GLN A 69 -14.06 -8.36 11.38
N ASN A 70 -12.91 -8.52 10.74
CA ASN A 70 -12.70 -9.45 9.63
C ASN A 70 -11.36 -10.21 9.80
N PRO A 71 -11.23 -11.12 10.76
CA PRO A 71 -9.95 -11.71 11.20
C PRO A 71 -9.27 -12.60 10.15
N THR A 72 -9.99 -13.04 9.13
CA THR A 72 -9.45 -13.90 8.06
C THR A 72 -8.95 -13.14 6.84
N ILE A 73 -9.14 -11.83 6.80
CA ILE A 73 -8.79 -10.99 5.66
C ILE A 73 -7.27 -10.82 5.53
N THR A 74 -6.78 -10.91 4.31
CA THR A 74 -5.40 -10.56 3.96
C THR A 74 -5.28 -9.06 3.69
N PHE A 75 -4.31 -8.42 4.32
CA PHE A 75 -4.01 -7.00 4.08
C PHE A 75 -2.81 -6.85 3.14
N LEU A 76 -3.02 -6.13 2.06
CA LEU A 76 -2.01 -5.79 1.06
C LEU A 76 -1.79 -4.27 1.03
N HIS A 77 -0.60 -3.86 0.68
CA HIS A 77 -0.27 -2.46 0.43
C HIS A 77 0.43 -2.30 -0.91
N PHE A 78 -0.04 -1.34 -1.69
CA PHE A 78 0.54 -0.96 -2.97
C PHE A 78 0.99 0.50 -2.88
N GLY A 79 2.27 0.73 -3.01
CA GLY A 79 2.92 2.04 -2.97
C GLY A 79 4.05 2.13 -4.00
N ASP A 80 4.79 3.22 -3.96
CA ASP A 80 6.01 3.37 -4.76
C ASP A 80 7.06 2.35 -4.33
N ILE A 81 7.81 1.81 -5.30
CA ILE A 81 8.99 1.01 -4.99
C ILE A 81 10.18 1.96 -4.83
N ASP A 82 10.16 2.67 -3.72
CA ASP A 82 11.21 3.60 -3.31
C ASP A 82 11.35 3.63 -1.78
N ALA A 83 12.30 4.42 -1.27
CA ALA A 83 12.49 4.54 0.17
C ALA A 83 11.25 5.10 0.88
N GLY A 84 10.47 5.96 0.23
CA GLY A 84 9.25 6.55 0.79
C GLY A 84 8.16 5.52 0.98
N GLY A 85 7.82 4.76 -0.07
CA GLY A 85 6.78 3.73 -0.03
C GLY A 85 7.09 2.64 1.00
N PHE A 86 8.35 2.17 1.11
CA PHE A 86 8.72 1.20 2.14
C PHE A 86 8.66 1.78 3.56
N TYR A 87 9.01 3.06 3.76
CA TYR A 87 8.81 3.72 5.06
C TYR A 87 7.34 3.83 5.43
N ILE A 88 6.46 4.16 4.47
CA ILE A 88 5.02 4.23 4.68
C ILE A 88 4.47 2.86 5.09
N LEU A 89 4.87 1.79 4.39
CA LEU A 89 4.46 0.43 4.68
C LEU A 89 4.96 -0.04 6.07
N GLU A 90 6.24 0.17 6.40
CA GLU A 90 6.77 -0.15 7.74
C GLU A 90 6.04 0.61 8.85
N HIS A 91 5.78 1.90 8.62
CA HIS A 91 5.05 2.71 9.58
C HIS A 91 3.60 2.24 9.74
N LEU A 92 2.93 1.85 8.64
CA LEU A 92 1.59 1.30 8.65
C LEU A 92 1.52 0.02 9.50
N ILE A 93 2.43 -0.93 9.24
CA ILE A 93 2.52 -2.18 10.00
C ILE A 93 2.78 -1.91 11.49
N LYS A 94 3.77 -1.07 11.79
CA LYS A 94 4.15 -0.74 13.17
C LYS A 94 3.01 -0.07 13.95
N LYS A 95 2.26 0.83 13.31
CA LYS A 95 1.21 1.62 13.97
C LYS A 95 -0.12 0.90 14.06
N THR A 96 -0.39 -0.03 13.16
CA THR A 96 -1.64 -0.80 13.19
C THR A 96 -1.50 -2.14 13.90
N GLY A 97 -0.31 -2.74 13.90
CA GLY A 97 -0.09 -4.12 14.33
C GLY A 97 -0.55 -5.16 13.30
N ILE A 98 -1.05 -4.72 12.13
CA ILE A 98 -1.56 -5.59 11.07
C ILE A 98 -0.40 -6.04 10.18
N SER A 99 -0.37 -7.33 9.83
CA SER A 99 0.62 -7.89 8.93
C SER A 99 0.30 -7.59 7.45
N PHE A 100 0.60 -6.37 7.03
CA PHE A 100 0.52 -6.01 5.62
C PHE A 100 1.60 -6.71 4.81
N LYS A 101 1.21 -7.21 3.62
CA LYS A 101 2.15 -7.69 2.61
C LYS A 101 2.30 -6.64 1.50
N PRO A 102 3.53 -6.42 0.98
CA PRO A 102 3.70 -5.57 -0.21
C PRO A 102 3.00 -6.24 -1.40
N PHE A 103 2.29 -5.45 -2.19
CA PHE A 103 1.64 -5.87 -3.43
C PHE A 103 2.34 -5.19 -4.60
N MET A 104 2.93 -5.96 -5.49
CA MET A 104 3.72 -5.46 -6.61
C MET A 104 4.83 -4.47 -6.20
N MET A 105 5.39 -4.66 -4.99
CA MET A 105 6.53 -3.90 -4.48
C MET A 105 7.70 -4.87 -4.25
N ASP A 106 8.14 -5.55 -5.30
CA ASP A 106 9.12 -6.63 -5.30
C ASP A 106 10.10 -6.53 -6.47
N VAL A 107 11.08 -7.43 -6.48
CA VAL A 107 12.11 -7.50 -7.52
C VAL A 107 11.50 -7.84 -8.89
N GLU A 108 10.52 -8.76 -8.93
CA GLU A 108 9.86 -9.15 -10.17
C GLU A 108 9.18 -7.94 -10.85
N THR A 109 8.53 -7.10 -10.06
CA THR A 109 7.91 -5.87 -10.56
C THR A 109 8.96 -4.88 -11.10
N LEU A 110 10.08 -4.70 -10.39
CA LEU A 110 11.18 -3.85 -10.87
C LEU A 110 11.76 -4.35 -12.20
N GLU A 111 11.93 -5.65 -12.35
CA GLU A 111 12.43 -6.26 -13.58
C GLU A 111 11.43 -6.10 -14.72
N LYS A 112 10.15 -6.40 -14.46
CA LYS A 112 9.06 -6.26 -15.45
C LYS A 112 8.95 -4.85 -15.99
N TYR A 113 9.12 -3.84 -15.14
CA TYR A 113 8.98 -2.43 -15.49
C TYR A 113 10.33 -1.70 -15.59
N ARG A 114 11.41 -2.41 -15.85
CA ARG A 114 12.79 -1.88 -15.88
C ARG A 114 12.94 -0.65 -16.77
N GLY A 115 12.21 -0.59 -17.89
CA GLY A 115 12.23 0.56 -18.80
C GLY A 115 11.60 1.84 -18.23
N SER A 116 10.86 1.74 -17.11
CA SER A 116 10.19 2.86 -16.43
C SER A 116 10.86 3.21 -15.10
N THR A 117 11.93 2.51 -14.71
CA THR A 117 12.65 2.81 -13.47
C THR A 117 13.43 4.11 -13.58
N LYS A 118 13.60 4.77 -12.43
CA LYS A 118 14.44 5.96 -12.26
C LYS A 118 15.65 5.63 -11.39
N SER A 119 16.74 6.37 -11.57
CA SER A 119 17.93 6.23 -10.72
C SER A 119 17.65 6.73 -9.30
N LEU A 120 18.32 6.10 -8.33
CA LEU A 120 18.32 6.52 -6.93
C LEU A 120 19.07 7.84 -6.76
N THR A 121 18.51 8.75 -5.98
CA THR A 121 19.25 9.90 -5.47
C THR A 121 20.16 9.49 -4.30
N GLU A 122 21.08 10.35 -3.91
CA GLU A 122 21.91 10.13 -2.71
C GLU A 122 21.05 10.02 -1.43
N ASN A 123 19.98 10.80 -1.37
CA ASN A 123 19.02 10.72 -0.26
C ASN A 123 18.24 9.40 -0.24
N ASP A 124 17.83 8.90 -1.42
CA ASP A 124 17.21 7.58 -1.53
C ASP A 124 18.14 6.49 -0.97
N ARG A 125 19.41 6.49 -1.39
CA ARG A 125 20.41 5.52 -0.89
C ARG A 125 20.58 5.56 0.62
N LYS A 126 20.70 6.75 1.21
CA LYS A 126 20.82 6.92 2.67
C LYS A 126 19.58 6.38 3.42
N ARG A 127 18.40 6.57 2.85
CA ARG A 127 17.14 6.08 3.43
C ARG A 127 17.00 4.57 3.27
N LEU A 128 17.27 4.02 2.09
CA LEU A 128 17.21 2.58 1.82
C LEU A 128 18.18 1.80 2.70
N ASN A 129 19.41 2.26 2.92
CA ASN A 129 20.38 1.62 3.82
C ASN A 129 19.85 1.47 5.26
N ARG A 130 18.97 2.36 5.72
CA ARG A 130 18.31 2.24 7.04
C ARG A 130 17.23 1.16 7.06
N LEU A 131 16.66 0.85 5.90
CA LEU A 131 15.61 -0.17 5.71
C LEU A 131 16.18 -1.54 5.33
N GLU A 132 17.47 -1.66 5.01
CA GLU A 132 18.10 -2.90 4.57
C GLU A 132 18.00 -4.05 5.59
N LYS A 133 17.86 -3.71 6.88
CA LYS A 133 17.69 -4.68 7.96
C LYS A 133 16.23 -5.01 8.26
N THR A 134 15.32 -4.60 7.40
CA THR A 134 13.88 -4.86 7.56
C THR A 134 13.47 -6.12 6.80
N ARG A 135 12.18 -6.45 6.88
CA ARG A 135 11.55 -7.55 6.12
C ARG A 135 11.59 -7.37 4.60
N PHE A 136 11.99 -6.21 4.11
CA PHE A 136 12.06 -5.86 2.69
C PHE A 136 13.49 -5.87 2.15
N ASN A 137 14.42 -6.49 2.85
CA ASN A 137 15.84 -6.46 2.51
C ASN A 137 16.14 -6.93 1.08
N GLU A 138 15.43 -7.93 0.57
CA GLU A 138 15.65 -8.46 -0.78
C GLU A 138 15.45 -7.38 -1.85
N VAL A 139 14.27 -6.75 -1.88
CA VAL A 139 13.98 -5.70 -2.86
C VAL A 139 14.83 -4.45 -2.64
N ILE A 140 15.14 -4.10 -1.39
CA ILE A 140 16.00 -2.96 -1.06
C ILE A 140 17.44 -3.19 -1.53
N SER A 141 17.99 -4.37 -1.31
CA SER A 141 19.32 -4.72 -1.81
C SER A 141 19.37 -4.66 -3.33
N TYR A 142 18.36 -5.20 -4.00
CA TYR A 142 18.23 -5.12 -5.46
C TYR A 142 18.20 -3.66 -5.96
N MET A 143 17.39 -2.80 -5.32
CA MET A 143 17.33 -1.37 -5.67
C MET A 143 18.69 -0.66 -5.53
N LEU A 144 19.42 -0.95 -4.46
CA LEU A 144 20.74 -0.37 -4.20
C LEU A 144 21.77 -0.85 -5.22
N GLU A 145 21.80 -2.15 -5.53
CA GLU A 145 22.71 -2.78 -6.47
C GLU A 145 22.47 -2.28 -7.91
N HIS A 146 21.20 -2.28 -8.34
CA HIS A 146 20.82 -1.89 -9.70
C HIS A 146 20.55 -0.40 -9.88
N ASN A 147 20.70 0.42 -8.82
CA ASN A 147 20.49 1.86 -8.84
C ASN A 147 19.11 2.26 -9.37
N CYS A 148 18.04 1.60 -8.92
CA CYS A 148 16.71 1.79 -9.48
C CYS A 148 15.63 1.96 -8.41
N LYS A 149 14.59 2.72 -8.77
CA LYS A 149 13.32 2.87 -8.08
C LYS A 149 12.20 2.97 -9.10
N LEU A 150 10.96 2.71 -8.69
CA LEU A 150 9.80 2.72 -9.58
C LEU A 150 8.62 3.41 -8.91
N GLU A 151 8.01 4.35 -9.61
CA GLU A 151 6.77 4.98 -9.16
C GLU A 151 5.57 4.08 -9.43
N GLN A 152 4.63 4.05 -8.51
CA GLN A 152 3.43 3.24 -8.56
C GLN A 152 2.63 3.45 -9.86
N GLU A 153 2.58 4.68 -10.35
CA GLU A 153 1.85 5.06 -11.57
C GLU A 153 2.39 4.39 -12.85
N ALA A 154 3.64 3.95 -12.85
CA ALA A 154 4.22 3.22 -13.97
C ALA A 154 3.72 1.76 -14.06
N ILE A 155 3.14 1.24 -12.99
CA ILE A 155 2.68 -0.13 -12.87
C ILE A 155 1.21 -0.20 -13.30
N LYS A 156 0.94 -0.95 -14.37
CA LYS A 156 -0.43 -1.17 -14.85
C LYS A 156 -0.98 -2.44 -14.24
N LEU A 157 -2.05 -2.31 -13.49
CA LEU A 157 -2.88 -3.44 -13.06
C LEU A 157 -3.75 -3.84 -14.26
N ALA A 158 -3.59 -5.08 -14.71
CA ALA A 158 -4.35 -5.62 -15.83
C ALA A 158 -5.78 -5.96 -15.41
#